data_6711838383277d7b6b1e1121e2bc9d90
#
_entry.id   6711838383277d7b6b1e1121e2bc9d90
#
_cell.length_a   1.000
_cell.length_b   1.000
_cell.length_c   1.000
_cell.angle_alpha   90.00
_cell.angle_beta   90.00
_cell.angle_gamma   90.00
#
_symmetry.space_group_name_H-M   'P 1'
#
loop_
_entity.id
_entity.type
_entity.pdbx_description
1 polymer ?
#
loop_
_entity_poly.entity_id
_entity_poly.type
_entity_poly.pdbx_seq_one_letter_code
_entity_poly.pdbx_strand_id
1 'polypeptide(L)'
;GRPQWDATVAVNLTAAFELSYEAAQKMIPQKSGKIINICSLFSFLGGRWSSAYAATKHGLAGFTKAYCDELAMHNIQVNGIAPGYYATEITRKTRSNPETNQRVLDHIPAERWGEPVDLMGALVYLASRASNYVNGHLLVVDGGYLVR
;
A
#
# COMPACT_ATOMS: atom_id res chain seq x y z
N GLY A 1 19.43 12.88 -2.07
CA GLY A 1 20.69 12.36 -1.56
C GLY A 1 20.50 11.30 -0.49
N ARG A 2 21.59 10.79 0.09
CA ARG A 2 21.58 9.67 1.05
C ARG A 2 20.67 9.89 2.27
N PRO A 3 20.67 11.06 2.95
CA PRO A 3 19.80 11.27 4.12
C PRO A 3 18.30 11.12 3.79
N GLN A 4 17.86 11.61 2.65
CA GLN A 4 16.47 11.48 2.23
C GLN A 4 16.14 10.02 1.88
N TRP A 5 17.05 9.30 1.26
CA TRP A 5 16.92 7.87 1.00
C TRP A 5 16.72 7.11 2.31
N ASP A 6 17.62 7.29 3.27
CA ASP A 6 17.60 6.57 4.54
C ASP A 6 16.32 6.86 5.33
N ALA A 7 15.88 8.13 5.38
CA ALA A 7 14.62 8.50 6.02
C ALA A 7 13.40 7.86 5.34
N THR A 8 13.38 7.81 4.01
CA THR A 8 12.27 7.17 3.27
C THR A 8 12.23 5.66 3.51
N VAL A 9 13.38 4.99 3.50
CA VAL A 9 13.50 3.56 3.80
C VAL A 9 13.07 3.27 5.23
N ALA A 10 13.54 4.05 6.19
CA ALA A 10 13.21 3.87 7.60
C ALA A 10 11.70 3.90 7.84
N VAL A 11 11.00 4.89 7.28
CA VAL A 11 9.55 5.06 7.52
C VAL A 11 8.71 4.09 6.68
N ASN A 12 9.02 3.94 5.39
CA ASN A 12 8.12 3.23 4.48
C ASN A 12 8.35 1.71 4.43
N LEU A 13 9.53 1.25 4.80
CA LEU A 13 9.90 -0.16 4.69
C LEU A 13 10.32 -0.76 6.04
N THR A 14 11.33 -0.18 6.70
CA THR A 14 11.85 -0.72 7.96
C THR A 14 10.79 -0.74 9.05
N ALA A 15 10.08 0.38 9.26
CA ALA A 15 9.02 0.45 10.27
C ALA A 15 7.87 -0.52 9.98
N ALA A 16 7.50 -0.72 8.70
CA ALA A 16 6.47 -1.69 8.33
C ALA A 16 6.91 -3.12 8.64
N PHE A 17 8.18 -3.46 8.39
CA PHE A 17 8.76 -4.74 8.77
C PHE A 17 8.74 -4.94 10.29
N GLU A 18 9.26 -3.99 11.06
CA GLU A 18 9.33 -4.08 12.53
C GLU A 18 7.94 -4.26 13.16
N LEU A 19 6.95 -3.43 12.75
CA LEU A 19 5.58 -3.53 13.24
C LEU A 19 4.93 -4.87 12.86
N SER A 20 5.16 -5.35 11.63
CA SER A 20 4.64 -6.64 11.18
C SER A 20 5.25 -7.79 11.96
N TYR A 21 6.55 -7.73 12.24
CA TYR A 21 7.26 -8.73 13.03
C TYR A 21 6.73 -8.82 14.46
N GLU A 22 6.61 -7.67 15.14
CA GLU A 22 6.08 -7.62 16.51
C GLU A 22 4.61 -8.08 16.58
N ALA A 23 3.80 -7.72 15.59
CA ALA A 23 2.42 -8.20 15.48
C ALA A 23 2.38 -9.73 15.30
N ALA A 24 3.21 -10.27 14.43
CA ALA A 24 3.28 -11.71 14.18
C ALA A 24 3.63 -12.51 15.44
N GLN A 25 4.55 -12.00 16.29
CA GLN A 25 4.89 -12.66 17.56
C GLN A 25 3.66 -12.83 18.47
N LYS A 26 2.68 -11.95 18.38
CA LYS A 26 1.41 -12.05 19.13
C LYS A 26 0.37 -12.92 18.42
N MET A 27 0.36 -12.89 17.09
CA MET A 27 -0.63 -13.61 16.28
C MET A 27 -0.32 -15.10 16.13
N ILE A 28 0.96 -15.49 16.08
CA ILE A 28 1.39 -16.89 15.91
C ILE A 28 0.81 -17.80 17.01
N PRO A 29 0.96 -17.48 18.32
CA PRO A 29 0.35 -18.31 19.38
C PRO A 29 -1.17 -18.35 19.32
N GLN A 30 -1.81 -17.27 18.83
CA GLN A 30 -3.26 -17.16 18.67
C GLN A 30 -3.79 -17.96 17.48
N LYS A 31 -2.92 -18.38 16.55
CA LYS A 31 -3.26 -19.00 15.26
C LYS A 31 -4.33 -18.21 14.49
N SER A 32 -4.23 -16.89 14.54
CA SER A 32 -5.15 -15.96 13.90
C SER A 32 -4.55 -14.58 13.82
N GLY A 33 -4.65 -13.94 12.66
CA GLY A 33 -4.21 -12.56 12.49
C GLY A 33 -4.39 -12.03 11.08
N LYS A 34 -4.40 -10.71 10.97
CA LYS A 34 -4.44 -9.97 9.69
C LYS A 34 -3.39 -8.87 9.74
N ILE A 35 -2.47 -8.88 8.80
CA ILE A 35 -1.49 -7.81 8.58
C ILE A 35 -1.82 -7.17 7.24
N ILE A 36 -2.02 -5.85 7.23
CA ILE A 36 -2.40 -5.11 6.04
C ILE A 36 -1.39 -3.98 5.84
N ASN A 37 -0.52 -4.12 4.85
CA ASN A 37 0.49 -3.14 4.51
C ASN A 37 -0.08 -2.09 3.55
N ILE A 38 0.23 -0.81 3.78
CA ILE A 38 -0.15 0.25 2.86
C ILE A 38 0.93 0.39 1.78
N CYS A 39 0.68 -0.27 0.68
CA CYS A 39 1.48 -0.23 -0.55
C CYS A 39 1.19 1.06 -1.35
N SER A 40 1.35 1.03 -2.66
CA SER A 40 1.11 2.17 -3.56
C SER A 40 1.00 1.68 -4.99
N LEU A 41 0.55 2.55 -5.91
CA LEU A 41 0.79 2.39 -7.35
C LEU A 41 2.29 2.22 -7.66
N PHE A 42 3.14 2.87 -6.87
CA PHE A 42 4.61 2.71 -6.97
C PHE A 42 5.13 1.38 -6.42
N SER A 43 4.26 0.47 -6.06
CA SER A 43 4.59 -0.96 -5.90
C SER A 43 4.58 -1.72 -7.23
N PHE A 44 4.10 -1.09 -8.31
CA PHE A 44 3.98 -1.64 -9.66
C PHE A 44 4.67 -0.74 -10.70
N LEU A 45 4.70 0.57 -10.46
CA LEU A 45 5.19 1.58 -11.38
C LEU A 45 6.45 2.26 -10.83
N GLY A 46 7.30 2.73 -11.74
CA GLY A 46 8.29 3.73 -11.42
C GLY A 46 7.65 5.11 -11.25
N GLY A 47 8.43 6.09 -10.77
CA GLY A 47 7.98 7.47 -10.65
C GLY A 47 9.13 8.44 -10.87
N ARG A 48 8.95 9.39 -11.77
CA ARG A 48 9.94 10.44 -12.00
C ARG A 48 10.17 11.21 -10.68
N TRP A 49 11.42 11.32 -10.27
CA TRP A 49 11.84 11.97 -9.03
C TRP A 49 11.40 11.29 -7.73
N SER A 50 10.93 10.03 -7.82
CA SER A 50 10.40 9.25 -6.68
C SER A 50 11.13 7.94 -6.46
N SER A 51 12.42 7.84 -6.83
CA SER A 51 13.18 6.59 -6.81
C SER A 51 13.22 5.91 -5.43
N ALA A 52 13.47 6.67 -4.36
CA ALA A 52 13.48 6.13 -3.00
C ALA A 52 12.08 5.62 -2.59
N TYR A 53 11.04 6.39 -2.87
CA TYR A 53 9.67 6.00 -2.57
C TYR A 53 9.25 4.75 -3.35
N ALA A 54 9.51 4.73 -4.67
CA ALA A 54 9.21 3.56 -5.50
C ALA A 54 9.97 2.31 -5.01
N ALA A 55 11.27 2.44 -4.70
CA ALA A 55 12.05 1.34 -4.16
C ALA A 55 11.44 0.78 -2.86
N THR A 56 11.02 1.66 -1.93
CA THR A 56 10.40 1.22 -0.67
C THR A 56 9.05 0.54 -0.90
N LYS A 57 8.24 1.04 -1.84
CA LYS A 57 6.90 0.47 -2.11
C LYS A 57 6.98 -0.85 -2.89
N HIS A 58 7.95 -1.03 -3.78
CA HIS A 58 8.28 -2.34 -4.36
C HIS A 58 8.81 -3.31 -3.30
N GLY A 59 9.70 -2.84 -2.42
CA GLY A 59 10.21 -3.63 -1.30
C GLY A 59 9.09 -4.09 -0.37
N LEU A 60 8.16 -3.20 -0.03
CA LEU A 60 7.01 -3.53 0.81
C LEU A 60 6.06 -4.54 0.14
N ALA A 61 5.88 -4.46 -1.18
CA ALA A 61 5.12 -5.45 -1.94
C ALA A 61 5.79 -6.84 -1.90
N GLY A 62 7.11 -6.88 -2.08
CA GLY A 62 7.91 -8.10 -1.95
C GLY A 62 7.84 -8.67 -0.53
N PHE A 63 8.03 -7.84 0.48
CA PHE A 63 7.90 -8.20 1.89
C PHE A 63 6.50 -8.79 2.20
N THR A 64 5.43 -8.14 1.74
CA THR A 64 4.06 -8.64 1.93
C THR A 64 3.87 -10.06 1.42
N LYS A 65 4.43 -10.38 0.25
CA LYS A 65 4.35 -11.72 -0.35
C LYS A 65 5.19 -12.75 0.40
N ALA A 66 6.43 -12.42 0.72
CA ALA A 66 7.32 -13.32 1.45
C ALA A 66 6.78 -13.60 2.85
N TYR A 67 6.34 -12.56 3.55
CA TYR A 67 5.85 -12.70 4.92
C TYR A 67 4.49 -13.41 5.00
N CYS A 68 3.69 -13.34 3.94
CA CYS A 68 2.52 -14.18 3.74
C CYS A 68 2.90 -15.67 3.71
N ASP A 69 3.90 -16.03 2.92
CA ASP A 69 4.36 -17.43 2.78
C ASP A 69 4.83 -18.00 4.13
N GLU A 70 5.58 -17.20 4.90
CA GLU A 70 6.07 -17.58 6.22
C GLU A 70 4.92 -17.76 7.26
N LEU A 71 3.87 -16.94 7.22
CA LEU A 71 2.84 -16.87 8.26
C LEU A 71 1.54 -17.60 7.94
N ALA A 72 1.33 -18.03 6.70
CA ALA A 72 0.09 -18.67 6.26
C ALA A 72 -0.23 -19.94 7.05
N MET A 73 0.79 -20.73 7.39
CA MET A 73 0.65 -21.95 8.21
C MET A 73 0.12 -21.68 9.63
N HIS A 74 0.24 -20.45 10.11
CA HIS A 74 -0.26 -19.99 11.41
C HIS A 74 -1.66 -19.36 11.32
N ASN A 75 -2.34 -19.49 10.16
CA ASN A 75 -3.63 -18.85 9.90
C ASN A 75 -3.57 -17.32 10.03
N ILE A 76 -2.47 -16.72 9.58
CA ILE A 76 -2.27 -15.27 9.53
C ILE A 76 -2.24 -14.87 8.05
N GLN A 77 -3.08 -13.92 7.66
CA GLN A 77 -3.09 -13.39 6.31
C GLN A 77 -2.32 -12.06 6.27
N VAL A 78 -1.38 -11.95 5.33
CA VAL A 78 -0.58 -10.76 5.09
C VAL A 78 -0.89 -10.25 3.69
N ASN A 79 -1.54 -9.11 3.60
CA ASN A 79 -1.95 -8.49 2.34
C ASN A 79 -1.53 -7.01 2.28
N GLY A 80 -1.62 -6.42 1.11
CA GLY A 80 -1.41 -5.00 0.90
C GLY A 80 -2.65 -4.31 0.33
N ILE A 81 -2.82 -3.04 0.64
CA ILE A 81 -3.68 -2.13 -0.12
C ILE A 81 -2.77 -1.21 -0.92
N ALA A 82 -3.04 -1.04 -2.20
CA ALA A 82 -2.31 -0.15 -3.08
C ALA A 82 -3.23 1.01 -3.52
N PRO A 83 -3.22 2.13 -2.78
CA PRO A 83 -4.01 3.29 -3.13
C PRO A 83 -3.49 3.97 -4.40
N GLY A 84 -4.40 4.53 -5.19
CA GLY A 84 -4.11 5.45 -6.27
C GLY A 84 -3.89 6.89 -5.79
N TYR A 85 -4.37 7.83 -6.57
CA TYR A 85 -4.32 9.25 -6.24
C TYR A 85 -5.52 9.66 -5.40
N TYR A 86 -5.26 10.07 -4.16
CA TYR A 86 -6.27 10.41 -3.15
C TYR A 86 -6.20 11.89 -2.77
N ALA A 87 -7.37 12.49 -2.52
CA ALA A 87 -7.52 13.87 -2.07
C ALA A 87 -7.17 13.97 -0.58
N THR A 88 -5.89 14.11 -0.29
CA THR A 88 -5.35 14.26 1.07
C THR A 88 -4.54 15.56 1.21
N GLU A 89 -4.09 15.87 2.40
CA GLU A 89 -3.21 17.01 2.64
C GLU A 89 -1.90 16.91 1.84
N ILE A 90 -1.32 15.70 1.73
CA ILE A 90 -0.07 15.46 0.98
C ILE A 90 -0.24 15.83 -0.50
N THR A 91 -1.41 15.59 -1.08
CA THR A 91 -1.71 15.83 -2.50
C THR A 91 -2.29 17.23 -2.77
N ARG A 92 -2.52 18.05 -1.74
CA ARG A 92 -3.13 19.37 -1.87
C ARG A 92 -2.40 20.26 -2.88
N LYS A 93 -1.07 20.30 -2.82
CA LYS A 93 -0.25 21.10 -3.74
C LYS A 93 -0.41 20.65 -5.21
N THR A 94 -0.48 19.34 -5.45
CA THR A 94 -0.68 18.79 -6.80
C THR A 94 -2.08 19.13 -7.31
N ARG A 95 -3.09 19.01 -6.45
CA ARG A 95 -4.50 19.31 -6.80
C ARG A 95 -4.77 20.79 -7.02
N SER A 96 -4.07 21.67 -6.32
CA SER A 96 -4.23 23.12 -6.47
C SER A 96 -3.57 23.71 -7.73
N ASN A 97 -2.72 22.96 -8.41
CA ASN A 97 -2.14 23.36 -9.68
C ASN A 97 -2.97 22.75 -10.83
N PRO A 98 -3.63 23.58 -11.67
CA PRO A 98 -4.54 23.09 -12.71
C PRO A 98 -3.90 22.11 -13.69
N GLU A 99 -2.66 22.36 -14.13
CA GLU A 99 -1.96 21.52 -15.10
C GLU A 99 -1.65 20.13 -14.52
N THR A 100 -1.08 20.10 -13.31
CA THR A 100 -0.74 18.80 -12.66
C THR A 100 -1.98 18.03 -12.25
N ASN A 101 -3.03 18.74 -11.80
CA ASN A 101 -4.32 18.15 -11.47
C ASN A 101 -4.94 17.49 -12.69
N GLN A 102 -5.02 18.21 -13.82
CA GLN A 102 -5.61 17.69 -15.06
C GLN A 102 -4.84 16.47 -15.56
N ARG A 103 -3.50 16.53 -15.57
CA ARG A 103 -2.66 15.39 -15.97
C ARG A 103 -2.91 14.12 -15.14
N VAL A 104 -3.16 14.27 -13.83
CA VAL A 104 -3.51 13.13 -12.97
C VAL A 104 -4.90 12.61 -13.34
N LEU A 105 -5.88 13.49 -13.49
CA LEU A 105 -7.27 13.12 -13.82
C LEU A 105 -7.37 12.43 -15.18
N ASP A 106 -6.64 12.90 -16.20
CA ASP A 106 -6.62 12.30 -17.55
C ASP A 106 -6.16 10.83 -17.53
N HIS A 107 -5.36 10.45 -16.52
CA HIS A 107 -4.87 9.08 -16.39
C HIS A 107 -5.79 8.18 -15.55
N ILE A 108 -6.71 8.76 -14.77
CA ILE A 108 -7.64 7.99 -13.93
C ILE A 108 -8.93 7.72 -14.72
N PRO A 109 -9.27 6.46 -15.07
CA PRO A 109 -10.53 6.15 -15.76
C PRO A 109 -11.80 6.62 -15.02
N ALA A 110 -11.78 6.65 -13.69
CA ALA A 110 -12.90 7.15 -12.89
C ALA A 110 -13.06 8.69 -12.90
N GLU A 111 -12.14 9.42 -13.58
CA GLU A 111 -12.15 10.87 -13.77
C GLU A 111 -12.26 11.70 -12.48
N ARG A 112 -11.84 11.12 -11.36
CA ARG A 112 -11.82 11.80 -10.07
C ARG A 112 -10.65 11.33 -9.20
N TRP A 113 -10.25 12.16 -8.27
CA TRP A 113 -9.42 11.75 -7.13
C TRP A 113 -10.21 10.80 -6.23
N GLY A 114 -9.53 9.83 -5.63
CA GLY A 114 -10.09 9.03 -4.56
C GLY A 114 -10.28 9.88 -3.30
N GLU A 115 -11.31 9.58 -2.54
CA GLU A 115 -11.51 10.13 -1.20
C GLU A 115 -11.07 9.09 -0.15
N PRO A 116 -10.58 9.48 1.03
CA PRO A 116 -10.17 8.50 2.05
C PRO A 116 -11.21 7.42 2.36
N VAL A 117 -12.50 7.75 2.27
CA VAL A 117 -13.60 6.81 2.44
C VAL A 117 -13.61 5.68 1.40
N ASP A 118 -13.08 5.92 0.20
CA ASP A 118 -13.00 4.89 -0.85
C ASP A 118 -12.08 3.72 -0.47
N LEU A 119 -11.17 3.90 0.51
CA LEU A 119 -10.30 2.84 1.02
C LEU A 119 -10.97 1.98 2.11
N MET A 120 -12.04 2.45 2.73
CA MET A 120 -12.63 1.79 3.89
C MET A 120 -13.13 0.38 3.56
N GLY A 121 -13.78 0.19 2.41
CA GLY A 121 -14.27 -1.11 1.97
C GLY A 121 -13.15 -2.14 1.80
N ALA A 122 -12.05 -1.75 1.19
CA ALA A 122 -10.87 -2.60 1.02
C ALA A 122 -10.25 -3.00 2.37
N LEU A 123 -10.12 -2.04 3.29
CA LEU A 123 -9.59 -2.29 4.63
C LEU A 123 -10.49 -3.24 5.42
N VAL A 124 -11.79 -2.97 5.46
CA VAL A 124 -12.77 -3.83 6.16
C VAL A 124 -12.78 -5.24 5.57
N TYR A 125 -12.77 -5.37 4.24
CA TYR A 125 -12.68 -6.66 3.57
C TYR A 125 -11.44 -7.45 4.00
N LEU A 126 -10.24 -6.85 3.86
CA LEU A 126 -8.99 -7.52 4.21
C LEU A 126 -8.83 -7.80 5.71
N ALA A 127 -9.45 -7.01 6.57
CA ALA A 127 -9.43 -7.19 8.02
C ALA A 127 -10.47 -8.23 8.52
N SER A 128 -11.44 -8.60 7.69
CA SER A 128 -12.55 -9.46 8.07
C SER A 128 -12.34 -10.93 7.70
N ARG A 129 -13.28 -11.79 8.14
CA ARG A 129 -13.32 -13.20 7.75
C ARG A 129 -13.59 -13.42 6.26
N ALA A 130 -14.16 -12.45 5.57
CA ALA A 130 -14.44 -12.53 4.13
C ALA A 130 -13.17 -12.73 3.29
N SER A 131 -12.00 -12.36 3.84
CA SER A 131 -10.70 -12.48 3.18
C SER A 131 -9.81 -13.61 3.75
N ASN A 132 -10.37 -14.60 4.45
CA ASN A 132 -9.55 -15.64 5.10
C ASN A 132 -8.72 -16.50 4.13
N TYR A 133 -9.10 -16.55 2.85
CA TYR A 133 -8.33 -17.25 1.81
C TYR A 133 -7.62 -16.30 0.84
N VAL A 134 -7.63 -14.98 1.15
CA VAL A 134 -6.86 -13.96 0.42
C VAL A 134 -5.57 -13.72 1.17
N ASN A 135 -4.44 -14.06 0.56
CA ASN A 135 -3.14 -13.98 1.21
C ASN A 135 -2.05 -13.63 0.20
N GLY A 136 -1.11 -12.76 0.55
CA GLY A 136 -0.05 -12.27 -0.31
C GLY A 136 -0.51 -11.33 -1.44
N HIS A 137 -1.78 -10.88 -1.39
CA HIS A 137 -2.38 -10.06 -2.43
C HIS A 137 -2.18 -8.55 -2.17
N LEU A 138 -1.97 -7.80 -3.24
CA LEU A 138 -2.00 -6.34 -3.23
C LEU A 138 -3.31 -5.87 -3.87
N LEU A 139 -4.26 -5.47 -3.04
CA LEU A 139 -5.55 -4.96 -3.49
C LEU A 139 -5.41 -3.51 -3.95
N VAL A 140 -5.52 -3.31 -5.25
CA VAL A 140 -5.43 -1.98 -5.88
C VAL A 140 -6.77 -1.25 -5.73
N VAL A 141 -6.71 0.00 -5.25
CA VAL A 141 -7.88 0.90 -5.11
C VAL A 141 -7.50 2.26 -5.68
N ASP A 142 -7.67 2.44 -6.99
CA ASP A 142 -7.02 3.52 -7.74
C ASP A 142 -7.90 4.20 -8.81
N GLY A 143 -9.18 3.87 -8.86
CA GLY A 143 -10.08 4.40 -9.90
C GLY A 143 -9.72 3.92 -11.32
N GLY A 144 -8.95 2.84 -11.43
CA GLY A 144 -8.50 2.26 -12.70
C GLY A 144 -7.17 2.81 -13.22
N TYR A 145 -6.42 3.55 -12.42
CA TYR A 145 -5.15 4.16 -12.85
C TYR A 145 -4.17 3.15 -13.48
N LEU A 146 -4.04 1.95 -12.91
CA LEU A 146 -3.10 0.93 -13.38
C LEU A 146 -3.54 0.17 -14.65
N VAL A 147 -4.73 0.40 -15.17
CA VAL A 147 -5.20 -0.28 -16.39
C VAL A 147 -4.83 0.46 -17.68
N ARG A 148 -4.18 1.63 -17.58
CA ARG A 148 -3.71 2.44 -18.71
C ARG A 148 -2.20 2.58 -18.75
#